data_85de31554b9c4de9ad27a43059795e95
#
_entry.id   85de31554b9c4de9ad27a43059795e95
#
_cell.length_a   1.000
_cell.length_b   1.000
_cell.length_c   1.000
_cell.angle_alpha   90.00
_cell.angle_beta   90.00
_cell.angle_gamma   90.00
#
_symmetry.space_group_name_H-M   'P 1'
#
loop_
_entity.id
_entity.type
_entity.pdbx_description
1 polymer ?
#
loop_
_entity_poly.entity_id
_entity_poly.type
_entity_poly.pdbx_seq_one_letter_code
_entity_poly.pdbx_strand_id
1 'polypeptide(L)'
;MRDHGPMLSAYASSLSPEDPLSALTIGERPEPEPPDGWSKVRVRAASLNHHDLWSLRGVGLRAEQLPMILGCDAAGIDEQGREVIVHAIIGDPDWRGDETLDPRRSLLSERHQGTFAEHVVVPRRNLIQKPPQLSFEQAACLPTAWLTAYRMLFVRGHVTPGETVLVQGSSGGVATALIMLAHAAGARVWVTGRDPKKRERALALGAEQTFEPGARLPERVDAVMETVGAATWAHSVR
;
A
#
# COMPACT_ATOMS: atom_id res chain seq x y z
N MET A 1 -29.93 -15.44 -13.98
CA MET A 1 -28.60 -15.50 -13.37
C MET A 1 -27.64 -15.77 -14.51
N ARG A 2 -26.77 -14.84 -14.87
CA ARG A 2 -25.68 -15.18 -15.82
C ARG A 2 -24.67 -15.97 -15.01
N ASP A 3 -24.39 -17.18 -15.48
CA ASP A 3 -23.37 -18.04 -14.91
C ASP A 3 -22.01 -17.40 -15.23
N HIS A 4 -21.53 -16.57 -14.30
CA HIS A 4 -20.19 -16.01 -14.40
C HIS A 4 -19.22 -17.09 -14.00
N GLY A 5 -18.35 -17.47 -14.93
CA GLY A 5 -17.40 -18.53 -14.73
C GLY A 5 -16.47 -18.27 -13.53
N PRO A 6 -15.71 -19.28 -13.10
CA PRO A 6 -14.73 -19.11 -12.04
C PRO A 6 -13.57 -18.22 -12.52
N MET A 7 -13.02 -17.38 -11.61
CA MET A 7 -11.82 -16.61 -11.83
C MET A 7 -10.68 -17.09 -10.94
N LEU A 8 -9.46 -17.07 -11.44
CA LEU A 8 -8.28 -17.38 -10.65
C LEU A 8 -8.05 -16.27 -9.60
N SER A 9 -7.74 -16.68 -8.36
CA SER A 9 -7.47 -15.76 -7.26
C SER A 9 -6.53 -16.36 -6.21
N ALA A 10 -5.92 -15.48 -5.41
CA ALA A 10 -5.17 -15.84 -4.21
C ALA A 10 -5.93 -15.30 -2.97
N TYR A 11 -6.32 -16.20 -2.08
CA TYR A 11 -7.18 -15.87 -0.96
C TYR A 11 -6.78 -16.55 0.35
N ALA A 12 -7.13 -15.93 1.47
CA ALA A 12 -7.06 -16.56 2.77
C ALA A 12 -8.22 -17.55 2.92
N SER A 13 -7.91 -18.82 3.09
CA SER A 13 -8.89 -19.88 3.38
C SER A 13 -8.97 -20.20 4.87
N SER A 14 -7.97 -19.82 5.63
CA SER A 14 -7.87 -19.92 7.09
C SER A 14 -7.04 -18.74 7.62
N LEU A 15 -6.73 -18.73 8.92
CA LEU A 15 -5.82 -17.78 9.55
C LEU A 15 -4.70 -18.55 10.25
N SER A 16 -3.46 -18.12 10.10
CA SER A 16 -2.30 -18.76 10.72
C SER A 16 -1.30 -17.71 11.23
N PRO A 17 -1.32 -17.39 12.54
CA PRO A 17 -0.41 -16.39 13.11
C PRO A 17 1.07 -16.73 12.95
N GLU A 18 1.44 -18.02 13.11
CA GLU A 18 2.83 -18.48 13.11
C GLU A 18 3.36 -18.77 11.69
N ASP A 19 2.50 -19.34 10.84
CA ASP A 19 2.84 -19.65 9.44
C ASP A 19 1.79 -19.08 8.49
N PRO A 20 1.85 -17.78 8.17
CA PRO A 20 0.82 -17.12 7.38
C PRO A 20 0.66 -17.72 5.97
N LEU A 21 1.73 -18.24 5.37
CA LEU A 21 1.64 -18.79 4.03
C LEU A 21 0.85 -20.11 3.98
N SER A 22 0.75 -20.85 5.08
CA SER A 22 -0.11 -22.04 5.16
C SER A 22 -1.61 -21.72 5.07
N ALA A 23 -1.99 -20.47 5.33
CA ALA A 23 -3.37 -19.99 5.23
C ALA A 23 -3.75 -19.51 3.82
N LEU A 24 -2.76 -19.37 2.91
CA LEU A 24 -2.95 -18.90 1.54
C LEU A 24 -3.38 -20.05 0.64
N THR A 25 -4.42 -19.81 -0.14
CA THR A 25 -4.87 -20.71 -1.22
C THR A 25 -4.84 -19.96 -2.55
N ILE A 26 -4.32 -20.62 -3.59
CA ILE A 26 -4.45 -20.17 -4.98
C ILE A 26 -5.45 -21.10 -5.66
N GLY A 27 -6.54 -20.54 -6.17
CA GLY A 27 -7.60 -21.33 -6.76
C GLY A 27 -8.74 -20.48 -7.31
N GLU A 28 -9.78 -21.15 -7.75
CA GLU A 28 -10.93 -20.54 -8.39
C GLU A 28 -11.91 -19.97 -7.34
N ARG A 29 -12.40 -18.78 -7.61
CA ARG A 29 -13.49 -18.12 -6.89
C ARG A 29 -14.54 -17.63 -7.88
N PRO A 30 -15.81 -17.49 -7.48
CA PRO A 30 -16.82 -16.92 -8.34
C PRO A 30 -16.43 -15.49 -8.78
N GLU A 31 -16.61 -15.20 -10.06
CA GLU A 31 -16.45 -13.82 -10.56
C GLU A 31 -17.48 -12.89 -9.90
N PRO A 32 -17.06 -11.74 -9.33
CA PRO A 32 -17.95 -10.87 -8.60
C PRO A 32 -18.87 -10.05 -9.53
N GLU A 33 -20.10 -9.82 -9.09
CA GLU A 33 -21.02 -8.86 -9.71
C GLU A 33 -20.97 -7.51 -8.98
N PRO A 34 -20.84 -6.38 -9.67
CA PRO A 34 -20.84 -5.08 -9.05
C PRO A 34 -22.25 -4.69 -8.59
N PRO A 35 -22.44 -4.31 -7.32
CA PRO A 35 -23.68 -3.69 -6.86
C PRO A 35 -23.89 -2.31 -7.51
N ASP A 36 -25.07 -1.74 -7.36
CA ASP A 36 -25.36 -0.39 -7.83
C ASP A 36 -24.36 0.63 -7.27
N GLY A 37 -23.85 1.47 -8.17
CA GLY A 37 -22.82 2.47 -7.80
C GLY A 37 -21.39 1.95 -7.74
N TRP A 38 -21.19 0.64 -7.95
CA TRP A 38 -19.87 0.01 -8.04
C TRP A 38 -19.48 -0.27 -9.50
N SER A 39 -18.27 -0.69 -9.72
CA SER A 39 -17.73 -1.08 -11.02
C SER A 39 -16.81 -2.26 -10.87
N LYS A 40 -16.80 -3.13 -11.86
CA LYS A 40 -15.87 -4.24 -11.99
C LYS A 40 -14.64 -3.77 -12.76
N VAL A 41 -13.47 -4.11 -12.24
CA VAL A 41 -12.19 -3.83 -12.86
C VAL A 41 -11.51 -5.15 -13.21
N ARG A 42 -11.16 -5.33 -14.47
CA ARG A 42 -10.26 -6.40 -14.90
C ARG A 42 -8.84 -6.02 -14.49
N VAL A 43 -8.29 -6.72 -13.52
CA VAL A 43 -6.96 -6.46 -12.96
C VAL A 43 -5.89 -6.78 -14.01
N ARG A 44 -4.94 -5.87 -14.20
CA ARG A 44 -3.79 -6.05 -15.07
C ARG A 44 -2.50 -6.19 -14.27
N ALA A 45 -2.45 -5.55 -13.11
CA ALA A 45 -1.38 -5.67 -12.14
C ALA A 45 -1.93 -5.40 -10.73
N ALA A 46 -1.35 -6.08 -9.75
CA ALA A 46 -1.58 -5.85 -8.33
C ALA A 46 -0.23 -5.80 -7.61
N SER A 47 -0.13 -5.11 -6.48
CA SER A 47 1.10 -5.06 -5.70
C SER A 47 0.95 -5.72 -4.33
N LEU A 48 2.06 -6.30 -3.85
CA LEU A 48 2.15 -6.93 -2.55
C LEU A 48 2.40 -5.89 -1.46
N ASN A 49 1.70 -6.04 -0.34
CA ASN A 49 1.88 -5.23 0.85
C ASN A 49 2.08 -6.09 2.10
N HIS A 50 2.70 -5.57 3.14
CA HIS A 50 2.75 -6.26 4.43
C HIS A 50 1.36 -6.56 5.00
N HIS A 51 0.36 -5.79 4.62
CA HIS A 51 -1.05 -6.00 4.93
C HIS A 51 -1.52 -7.41 4.55
N ASP A 52 -1.08 -7.96 3.43
CA ASP A 52 -1.47 -9.30 2.96
C ASP A 52 -1.01 -10.39 3.94
N LEU A 53 0.21 -10.26 4.46
CA LEU A 53 0.72 -11.15 5.51
C LEU A 53 0.02 -10.95 6.86
N TRP A 54 -0.32 -9.71 7.22
CA TRP A 54 -1.08 -9.41 8.43
C TRP A 54 -2.49 -10.02 8.36
N SER A 55 -3.16 -9.94 7.20
CA SER A 55 -4.46 -10.56 6.97
C SER A 55 -4.41 -12.08 7.14
N LEU A 56 -3.40 -12.76 6.58
CA LEU A 56 -3.19 -14.20 6.76
C LEU A 56 -2.93 -14.60 8.22
N ARG A 57 -2.35 -13.69 9.02
CA ARG A 57 -2.15 -13.88 10.47
C ARG A 57 -3.40 -13.59 11.32
N GLY A 58 -4.49 -13.09 10.71
CA GLY A 58 -5.70 -12.71 11.42
C GLY A 58 -5.68 -11.29 11.99
N VAL A 59 -4.77 -10.43 11.52
CA VAL A 59 -4.77 -9.00 11.85
C VAL A 59 -5.57 -8.25 10.80
N GLY A 60 -6.64 -7.60 11.21
CA GLY A 60 -7.58 -6.91 10.30
C GLY A 60 -8.61 -7.84 9.63
N LEU A 61 -8.37 -9.15 9.61
CA LEU A 61 -9.25 -10.17 9.04
C LEU A 61 -9.66 -11.18 10.12
N ARG A 62 -10.95 -11.53 10.17
CA ARG A 62 -11.53 -12.50 11.13
C ARG A 62 -11.99 -13.75 10.40
N ALA A 63 -12.15 -14.84 11.15
CA ALA A 63 -12.58 -16.13 10.62
C ALA A 63 -13.94 -16.07 9.88
N GLU A 64 -14.86 -15.24 10.36
CA GLU A 64 -16.21 -15.08 9.77
C GLU A 64 -16.19 -14.40 8.39
N GLN A 65 -15.07 -13.77 8.01
CA GLN A 65 -14.88 -13.08 6.74
C GLN A 65 -14.24 -13.97 5.67
N LEU A 66 -13.84 -15.20 6.07
CA LEU A 66 -13.23 -16.16 5.15
C LEU A 66 -14.28 -16.89 4.28
N PRO A 67 -13.91 -17.28 3.06
CA PRO A 67 -12.63 -17.03 2.41
C PRO A 67 -12.52 -15.60 1.86
N MET A 68 -11.36 -14.97 2.01
CA MET A 68 -11.11 -13.58 1.61
C MET A 68 -10.02 -13.49 0.55
N ILE A 69 -10.34 -12.97 -0.63
CA ILE A 69 -9.33 -12.64 -1.64
C ILE A 69 -8.43 -11.54 -1.10
N LEU A 70 -7.13 -11.75 -1.16
CA LEU A 70 -6.12 -10.83 -0.64
C LEU A 70 -5.80 -9.71 -1.63
N GLY A 71 -4.92 -8.81 -1.20
CA GLY A 71 -4.46 -7.67 -1.99
C GLY A 71 -5.34 -6.44 -1.84
N CYS A 72 -4.70 -5.28 -1.72
CA CYS A 72 -5.39 -4.00 -1.62
C CYS A 72 -5.05 -3.05 -2.76
N ASP A 73 -4.04 -3.33 -3.55
CA ASP A 73 -3.56 -2.48 -4.63
C ASP A 73 -3.79 -3.12 -6.00
N ALA A 74 -4.35 -2.37 -6.94
CA ALA A 74 -4.44 -2.78 -8.33
C ALA A 74 -4.46 -1.60 -9.31
N ALA A 75 -4.06 -1.91 -10.53
CA ALA A 75 -4.38 -1.14 -11.72
C ALA A 75 -4.94 -2.08 -12.80
N GLY A 76 -5.91 -1.60 -13.58
CA GLY A 76 -6.61 -2.43 -14.53
C GLY A 76 -7.48 -1.64 -15.49
N ILE A 77 -8.45 -2.34 -16.06
CA ILE A 77 -9.38 -1.76 -17.05
C ILE A 77 -10.81 -1.92 -16.51
N ASP A 78 -11.54 -0.83 -16.42
CA ASP A 78 -12.92 -0.82 -15.96
C ASP A 78 -13.91 -1.27 -17.05
N GLU A 79 -15.20 -1.33 -16.70
CA GLU A 79 -16.29 -1.75 -17.61
C GLU A 79 -16.48 -0.81 -18.80
N GLN A 80 -15.98 0.43 -18.73
CA GLN A 80 -16.01 1.41 -19.84
C GLN A 80 -14.75 1.36 -20.70
N GLY A 81 -13.83 0.43 -20.44
CA GLY A 81 -12.57 0.31 -21.16
C GLY A 81 -11.49 1.32 -20.73
N ARG A 82 -11.68 2.06 -19.63
CA ARG A 82 -10.71 3.04 -19.14
C ARG A 82 -9.64 2.36 -18.32
N GLU A 83 -8.40 2.81 -18.48
CA GLU A 83 -7.28 2.40 -17.63
C GLU A 83 -7.38 3.12 -16.27
N VAL A 84 -7.46 2.35 -15.20
CA VAL A 84 -7.72 2.86 -13.84
C VAL A 84 -6.76 2.29 -12.81
N ILE A 85 -6.58 3.06 -11.74
CA ILE A 85 -5.97 2.65 -10.47
C ILE A 85 -7.11 2.48 -9.47
N VAL A 86 -7.05 1.44 -8.67
CA VAL A 86 -8.03 1.15 -7.63
C VAL A 86 -7.55 1.76 -6.31
N HIS A 87 -8.29 2.75 -5.79
CA HIS A 87 -8.05 3.24 -4.43
C HIS A 87 -8.51 2.21 -3.41
N ALA A 88 -7.61 1.82 -2.53
CA ALA A 88 -7.77 0.66 -1.65
C ALA A 88 -8.79 0.86 -0.51
N ILE A 89 -9.09 2.11 -0.11
CA ILE A 89 -9.95 2.39 1.04
C ILE A 89 -11.39 2.61 0.58
N ILE A 90 -12.29 1.80 1.13
CA ILE A 90 -13.74 1.93 0.93
C ILE A 90 -14.34 2.48 2.21
N GLY A 91 -14.78 3.72 2.16
CA GLY A 91 -15.40 4.44 3.26
C GLY A 91 -16.90 4.66 3.06
N ASP A 92 -17.51 5.35 4.00
CA ASP A 92 -18.89 5.81 3.92
C ASP A 92 -19.06 6.79 2.76
N PRO A 93 -20.04 6.58 1.85
CA PRO A 93 -20.31 7.51 0.76
C PRO A 93 -20.72 8.91 1.24
N ASP A 94 -21.24 9.03 2.45
CA ASP A 94 -21.71 10.28 3.03
C ASP A 94 -20.69 10.97 3.93
N TRP A 95 -19.55 10.35 4.19
CA TRP A 95 -18.47 10.96 4.98
C TRP A 95 -17.89 12.20 4.28
N ARG A 96 -17.72 13.29 5.04
CA ARG A 96 -17.26 14.61 4.55
C ARG A 96 -16.01 15.12 5.29
N GLY A 97 -15.16 14.25 5.74
CA GLY A 97 -13.93 14.60 6.45
C GLY A 97 -12.72 13.87 5.89
N ASP A 98 -11.63 13.90 6.63
CA ASP A 98 -10.44 13.09 6.34
C ASP A 98 -10.86 11.61 6.35
N GLU A 99 -10.61 10.90 5.26
CA GLU A 99 -10.99 9.50 5.08
C GLU A 99 -10.40 8.59 6.18
N THR A 100 -9.24 8.95 6.72
CA THR A 100 -8.62 8.20 7.81
C THR A 100 -9.39 8.28 9.13
N LEU A 101 -10.32 9.20 9.26
CA LEU A 101 -11.17 9.39 10.43
C LEU A 101 -12.58 8.80 10.25
N ASP A 102 -12.90 8.29 9.06
CA ASP A 102 -14.19 7.63 8.81
C ASP A 102 -14.26 6.33 9.63
N PRO A 103 -15.22 6.19 10.58
CA PRO A 103 -15.38 5.00 11.40
C PRO A 103 -15.84 3.77 10.60
N ARG A 104 -16.40 3.97 9.41
CA ARG A 104 -16.87 2.89 8.53
C ARG A 104 -15.86 2.49 7.45
N ARG A 105 -14.71 3.16 7.38
CA ARG A 105 -13.67 2.82 6.40
C ARG A 105 -13.19 1.38 6.57
N SER A 106 -12.86 0.76 5.46
CA SER A 106 -12.24 -0.55 5.40
C SER A 106 -11.23 -0.57 4.26
N LEU A 107 -10.14 -1.28 4.46
CA LEU A 107 -9.23 -1.59 3.37
C LEU A 107 -9.78 -2.77 2.55
N LEU A 108 -9.51 -2.83 1.26
CA LEU A 108 -9.72 -4.05 0.47
C LEU A 108 -9.00 -5.22 1.13
N SER A 109 -9.52 -6.42 0.97
CA SER A 109 -9.11 -7.65 1.65
C SER A 109 -9.38 -7.70 3.17
N GLU A 110 -10.25 -6.81 3.70
CA GLU A 110 -10.77 -6.88 5.07
C GLU A 110 -12.29 -7.15 5.07
N ARG A 111 -13.10 -6.22 4.59
CA ARG A 111 -14.57 -6.35 4.48
C ARG A 111 -15.04 -6.62 3.07
N HIS A 112 -14.24 -6.29 2.10
CA HIS A 112 -14.48 -6.47 0.67
C HIS A 112 -13.39 -7.34 0.09
N GLN A 113 -13.72 -8.14 -0.92
CA GLN A 113 -12.75 -8.99 -1.60
C GLN A 113 -11.62 -8.15 -2.20
N GLY A 114 -10.40 -8.65 -2.12
CA GLY A 114 -9.20 -7.92 -2.55
C GLY A 114 -8.86 -8.04 -4.03
N THR A 115 -7.66 -7.64 -4.36
CA THR A 115 -7.19 -7.42 -5.74
C THR A 115 -6.36 -8.56 -6.33
N PHE A 116 -6.04 -9.61 -5.54
CA PHE A 116 -5.30 -10.77 -6.07
C PHE A 116 -6.25 -11.75 -6.77
N ALA A 117 -6.90 -11.24 -7.82
CA ALA A 117 -7.83 -11.96 -8.66
C ALA A 117 -7.87 -11.34 -10.06
N GLU A 118 -8.48 -12.03 -11.02
CA GLU A 118 -8.64 -11.49 -12.38
C GLU A 118 -9.57 -10.26 -12.42
N HIS A 119 -10.53 -10.20 -11.49
CA HIS A 119 -11.47 -9.09 -11.35
C HIS A 119 -11.61 -8.65 -9.89
N VAL A 120 -11.76 -7.35 -9.69
CA VAL A 120 -12.13 -6.75 -8.41
C VAL A 120 -13.31 -5.81 -8.60
N VAL A 121 -14.15 -5.68 -7.57
CA VAL A 121 -15.32 -4.81 -7.57
C VAL A 121 -15.16 -3.75 -6.49
N VAL A 122 -15.26 -2.48 -6.87
CA VAL A 122 -15.11 -1.33 -5.97
C VAL A 122 -16.13 -0.24 -6.28
N PRO A 123 -16.46 0.66 -5.34
CA PRO A 123 -17.26 1.85 -5.64
C PRO A 123 -16.62 2.65 -6.79
N ARG A 124 -17.45 3.18 -7.71
CA ARG A 124 -16.94 3.97 -8.85
C ARG A 124 -16.05 5.13 -8.44
N ARG A 125 -16.28 5.73 -7.27
CA ARG A 125 -15.46 6.81 -6.72
C ARG A 125 -14.03 6.37 -6.35
N ASN A 126 -13.80 5.05 -6.18
CA ASN A 126 -12.48 4.48 -5.90
C ASN A 126 -11.65 4.24 -7.16
N LEU A 127 -12.21 4.56 -8.35
CA LEU A 127 -11.49 4.45 -9.61
C LEU A 127 -10.85 5.79 -9.98
N ILE A 128 -9.53 5.77 -10.07
CA ILE A 128 -8.72 6.93 -10.46
C ILE A 128 -8.14 6.64 -11.84
N GLN A 129 -8.22 7.60 -12.76
CA GLN A 129 -7.64 7.43 -14.08
C GLN A 129 -6.14 7.17 -13.97
N LYS A 130 -5.67 6.09 -14.58
CA LYS A 130 -4.22 5.78 -14.62
C LYS A 130 -3.51 6.83 -15.49
N PRO A 131 -2.43 7.45 -15.00
CA PRO A 131 -1.59 8.29 -15.83
C PRO A 131 -1.04 7.51 -17.03
N PRO A 132 -1.11 8.06 -18.27
CA PRO A 132 -0.73 7.32 -19.47
C PRO A 132 0.75 6.95 -19.52
N GLN A 133 1.61 7.70 -18.83
CA GLN A 133 3.06 7.46 -18.76
C GLN A 133 3.47 6.31 -17.84
N LEU A 134 2.57 5.81 -16.98
CA LEU A 134 2.85 4.70 -16.10
C LEU A 134 2.41 3.37 -16.72
N SER A 135 3.18 2.32 -16.53
CA SER A 135 2.71 0.95 -16.78
C SER A 135 1.66 0.54 -15.74
N PHE A 136 0.94 -0.56 -15.97
CA PHE A 136 -0.01 -1.09 -14.96
C PHE A 136 0.72 -1.50 -13.68
N GLU A 137 1.92 -2.08 -13.79
CA GLU A 137 2.73 -2.52 -12.65
C GLU A 137 3.17 -1.34 -11.80
N GLN A 138 3.61 -0.25 -12.43
CA GLN A 138 3.97 0.99 -11.73
C GLN A 138 2.75 1.61 -11.06
N ALA A 139 1.64 1.69 -11.78
CA ALA A 139 0.40 2.28 -11.30
C ALA A 139 -0.20 1.49 -10.11
N ALA A 140 -0.10 0.15 -10.14
CA ALA A 140 -0.56 -0.71 -9.05
C ALA A 140 0.21 -0.50 -7.74
N CYS A 141 1.42 0.03 -7.75
CA CYS A 141 2.17 0.32 -6.53
C CYS A 141 1.73 1.60 -5.80
N LEU A 142 0.93 2.47 -6.46
CA LEU A 142 0.61 3.79 -5.93
C LEU A 142 -0.36 3.79 -4.73
N PRO A 143 -1.43 2.98 -4.67
CA PRO A 143 -2.51 3.17 -3.71
C PRO A 143 -2.09 3.04 -2.25
N THR A 144 -1.33 2.02 -1.89
CA THR A 144 -0.94 1.83 -0.48
C THR A 144 0.40 2.48 -0.17
N ALA A 145 1.48 2.07 -0.82
CA ALA A 145 2.83 2.49 -0.43
C ALA A 145 3.10 3.98 -0.73
N TRP A 146 2.79 4.43 -1.93
CA TRP A 146 3.07 5.81 -2.33
C TRP A 146 2.12 6.82 -1.70
N LEU A 147 0.83 6.50 -1.59
CA LEU A 147 -0.12 7.36 -0.89
C LEU A 147 0.24 7.49 0.59
N THR A 148 0.67 6.40 1.25
CA THR A 148 1.17 6.43 2.62
C THR A 148 2.37 7.36 2.73
N ALA A 149 3.37 7.22 1.87
CA ALA A 149 4.55 8.07 1.85
C ALA A 149 4.20 9.56 1.61
N TYR A 150 3.32 9.85 0.66
CA TYR A 150 2.84 11.20 0.39
C TYR A 150 2.17 11.82 1.63
N ARG A 151 1.27 11.07 2.27
CA ARG A 151 0.60 11.54 3.49
C ARG A 151 1.57 11.76 4.64
N MET A 152 2.54 10.86 4.82
CA MET A 152 3.58 11.01 5.86
C MET A 152 4.37 12.30 5.65
N LEU A 153 4.87 12.56 4.44
CA LEU A 153 5.71 13.71 4.14
C LEU A 153 4.92 15.04 4.17
N PHE A 154 3.86 15.13 3.39
CA PHE A 154 3.25 16.43 3.08
C PHE A 154 2.00 16.73 3.89
N VAL A 155 1.20 15.72 4.22
CA VAL A 155 -0.06 15.96 4.96
C VAL A 155 0.15 15.93 6.47
N ARG A 156 1.04 15.08 6.98
CA ARG A 156 1.29 14.92 8.42
C ARG A 156 2.62 15.52 8.87
N GLY A 157 3.67 15.33 8.08
CA GLY A 157 5.00 15.85 8.37
C GLY A 157 5.19 17.30 7.96
N HIS A 158 4.35 17.83 7.06
CA HIS A 158 4.45 19.18 6.50
C HIS A 158 5.84 19.53 5.96
N VAL A 159 6.54 18.53 5.44
CA VAL A 159 7.91 18.66 4.93
C VAL A 159 7.96 19.69 3.81
N THR A 160 8.92 20.60 3.90
CA THR A 160 9.18 21.67 2.92
C THR A 160 10.57 21.53 2.29
N PRO A 161 10.80 22.15 1.11
CA PRO A 161 12.12 22.13 0.48
C PRO A 161 13.21 22.66 1.40
N GLY A 162 14.38 22.00 1.40
CA GLY A 162 15.54 22.33 2.23
C GLY A 162 15.58 21.65 3.61
N GLU A 163 14.45 21.14 4.10
CA GLU A 163 14.42 20.38 5.35
C GLU A 163 15.13 19.02 5.21
N THR A 164 15.67 18.53 6.32
CA THR A 164 16.31 17.19 6.40
C THR A 164 15.33 16.17 6.94
N VAL A 165 15.07 15.15 6.15
CA VAL A 165 14.14 14.05 6.49
C VAL A 165 14.92 12.76 6.71
N LEU A 166 14.74 12.14 7.88
CA LEU A 166 15.24 10.80 8.15
C LEU A 166 14.19 9.74 7.81
N VAL A 167 14.51 8.84 6.90
CA VAL A 167 13.67 7.66 6.59
C VAL A 167 14.23 6.45 7.32
N GLN A 168 13.46 5.88 8.23
CA GLN A 168 13.81 4.63 8.90
C GLN A 168 13.49 3.44 8.00
N GLY A 169 14.54 2.71 7.60
CA GLY A 169 14.44 1.62 6.62
C GLY A 169 14.78 2.05 5.19
N SER A 170 15.48 1.17 4.46
CA SER A 170 16.11 1.51 3.16
C SER A 170 15.51 0.78 1.95
N SER A 171 14.44 -0.02 2.10
CA SER A 171 14.04 -0.92 1.01
C SER A 171 12.57 -1.34 0.96
N GLY A 172 11.75 -0.96 1.91
CA GLY A 172 10.30 -1.22 1.85
C GLY A 172 9.61 -0.31 0.81
N GLY A 173 8.41 -0.67 0.36
CA GLY A 173 7.66 0.12 -0.61
C GLY A 173 7.45 1.56 -0.15
N VAL A 174 7.04 1.76 1.11
CA VAL A 174 6.87 3.10 1.69
C VAL A 174 8.21 3.84 1.80
N ALA A 175 9.29 3.17 2.24
CA ALA A 175 10.61 3.81 2.34
C ALA A 175 11.13 4.25 0.95
N THR A 176 10.97 3.42 -0.08
CA THR A 176 11.32 3.75 -1.47
C THR A 176 10.55 4.99 -1.94
N ALA A 177 9.24 5.02 -1.71
CA ALA A 177 8.39 6.15 -2.08
C ALA A 177 8.75 7.44 -1.30
N LEU A 178 9.04 7.32 0.01
CA LEU A 178 9.49 8.45 0.84
C LEU A 178 10.77 9.07 0.31
N ILE A 179 11.77 8.24 -0.04
CA ILE A 179 13.05 8.72 -0.57
C ILE A 179 12.82 9.51 -1.87
N MET A 180 12.10 8.93 -2.81
CA MET A 180 11.87 9.55 -4.12
C MET A 180 11.01 10.82 -4.03
N LEU A 181 9.94 10.80 -3.24
CA LEU A 181 9.05 11.95 -3.09
C LEU A 181 9.72 13.10 -2.32
N ALA A 182 10.45 12.83 -1.24
CA ALA A 182 11.15 13.83 -0.47
C ALA A 182 12.29 14.48 -1.31
N HIS A 183 13.06 13.66 -2.03
CA HIS A 183 14.09 14.16 -2.95
C HIS A 183 13.48 15.04 -4.05
N ALA A 184 12.42 14.59 -4.70
CA ALA A 184 11.73 15.36 -5.75
C ALA A 184 11.13 16.67 -5.22
N ALA A 185 10.76 16.72 -3.93
CA ALA A 185 10.28 17.93 -3.27
C ALA A 185 11.40 18.88 -2.80
N GLY A 186 12.67 18.52 -3.03
CA GLY A 186 13.82 19.35 -2.63
C GLY A 186 14.23 19.23 -1.17
N ALA A 187 13.78 18.20 -0.45
CA ALA A 187 14.26 17.88 0.89
C ALA A 187 15.60 17.14 0.84
N ARG A 188 16.41 17.28 1.89
CA ARG A 188 17.61 16.48 2.13
C ARG A 188 17.19 15.14 2.73
N VAL A 189 17.49 14.04 2.07
CA VAL A 189 16.99 12.71 2.48
C VAL A 189 18.11 11.88 3.08
N TRP A 190 17.97 11.53 4.35
CA TRP A 190 18.84 10.61 5.07
C TRP A 190 18.11 9.29 5.34
N VAL A 191 18.80 8.18 5.24
CA VAL A 191 18.18 6.85 5.31
C VAL A 191 18.95 5.94 6.25
N THR A 192 18.26 5.20 7.09
CA THR A 192 18.88 4.11 7.84
C THR A 192 18.58 2.76 7.23
N GLY A 193 19.52 1.83 7.32
CA GLY A 193 19.29 0.46 6.81
C GLY A 193 20.39 -0.51 7.25
N ARG A 194 19.99 -1.77 7.51
CA ARG A 194 20.91 -2.84 7.95
C ARG A 194 21.79 -3.35 6.81
N ASP A 195 21.23 -3.44 5.62
CA ASP A 195 21.88 -4.04 4.45
C ASP A 195 22.62 -2.96 3.64
N PRO A 196 23.95 -3.08 3.45
CA PRO A 196 24.73 -2.12 2.68
C PRO A 196 24.27 -1.94 1.23
N LYS A 197 23.88 -3.03 0.55
CA LYS A 197 23.40 -2.98 -0.85
C LYS A 197 22.08 -2.22 -0.96
N LYS A 198 21.21 -2.37 0.04
CA LYS A 198 19.95 -1.61 0.09
C LYS A 198 20.18 -0.15 0.41
N ARG A 199 21.19 0.18 1.23
CA ARG A 199 21.61 1.58 1.46
C ARG A 199 22.18 2.21 0.18
N GLU A 200 23.00 1.48 -0.57
CA GLU A 200 23.52 1.93 -1.87
C GLU A 200 22.38 2.22 -2.87
N ARG A 201 21.39 1.33 -2.92
CA ARG A 201 20.18 1.58 -3.74
C ARG A 201 19.42 2.82 -3.28
N ALA A 202 19.33 3.09 -1.99
CA ALA A 202 18.68 4.30 -1.48
C ALA A 202 19.38 5.58 -1.95
N LEU A 203 20.73 5.60 -2.03
CA LEU A 203 21.48 6.70 -2.63
C LEU A 203 21.12 6.89 -4.10
N ALA A 204 21.03 5.81 -4.87
CA ALA A 204 20.63 5.86 -6.28
C ALA A 204 19.18 6.36 -6.49
N LEU A 205 18.32 6.27 -5.47
CA LEU A 205 16.95 6.76 -5.49
C LEU A 205 16.80 8.21 -5.04
N GLY A 206 17.88 8.85 -4.59
CA GLY A 206 17.88 10.27 -4.20
C GLY A 206 18.17 10.52 -2.71
N ALA A 207 18.56 9.51 -1.92
CA ALA A 207 19.07 9.77 -0.60
C ALA A 207 20.43 10.47 -0.66
N GLU A 208 20.64 11.49 0.17
CA GLU A 208 21.91 12.22 0.28
C GLU A 208 22.91 11.44 1.13
N GLN A 209 22.44 10.82 2.22
CA GLN A 209 23.29 10.04 3.12
C GLN A 209 22.56 8.78 3.60
N THR A 210 23.35 7.76 3.93
CA THR A 210 22.82 6.53 4.54
C THR A 210 23.61 6.13 5.76
N PHE A 211 22.93 5.55 6.74
CA PHE A 211 23.47 5.18 8.03
C PHE A 211 23.05 3.76 8.42
N GLU A 212 23.78 3.18 9.35
CA GLU A 212 23.30 1.97 10.06
C GLU A 212 22.20 2.34 11.07
N PRO A 213 21.31 1.40 11.41
CA PRO A 213 20.27 1.65 12.40
C PRO A 213 20.86 2.07 13.73
N GLY A 214 20.36 3.15 14.32
CA GLY A 214 20.82 3.68 15.60
C GLY A 214 22.12 4.49 15.55
N ALA A 215 22.72 4.68 14.38
CA ALA A 215 23.93 5.49 14.22
C ALA A 215 23.68 6.94 14.68
N ARG A 216 24.71 7.56 15.28
CA ARG A 216 24.67 8.99 15.57
C ARG A 216 24.66 9.77 14.26
N LEU A 217 23.66 10.62 14.08
CA LEU A 217 23.55 11.49 12.92
C LEU A 217 24.48 12.71 13.06
N PRO A 218 24.96 13.31 11.96
CA PRO A 218 25.81 14.50 11.96
C PRO A 218 25.15 15.71 12.63
N GLU A 219 23.85 15.86 12.44
CA GLU A 219 23.01 16.93 12.98
C GLU A 219 21.60 16.43 13.27
N ARG A 220 20.75 17.26 13.87
CA ARG A 220 19.32 16.94 14.05
C ARG A 220 18.62 17.06 12.71
N VAL A 221 17.62 16.19 12.52
CA VAL A 221 16.73 16.23 11.36
C VAL A 221 15.43 16.98 11.69
N ASP A 222 14.78 17.54 10.68
CA ASP A 222 13.51 18.25 10.84
C ASP A 222 12.33 17.31 10.99
N ALA A 223 12.37 16.15 10.29
CA ALA A 223 11.32 15.15 10.36
C ALA A 223 11.87 13.71 10.29
N VAL A 224 11.21 12.79 10.98
CA VAL A 224 11.51 11.35 10.92
C VAL A 224 10.31 10.60 10.37
N MET A 225 10.52 9.84 9.31
CA MET A 225 9.52 8.96 8.70
C MET A 225 9.74 7.53 9.23
N GLU A 226 8.93 7.16 10.22
CA GLU A 226 9.08 5.92 10.97
C GLU A 226 8.08 4.86 10.48
N THR A 227 8.59 3.78 9.91
CA THR A 227 7.79 2.63 9.43
C THR A 227 8.29 1.28 9.92
N VAL A 228 9.35 1.28 10.73
CA VAL A 228 9.97 0.06 11.28
C VAL A 228 9.40 -0.30 12.65
N GLY A 229 9.13 0.70 13.49
CA GLY A 229 8.50 0.54 14.79
C GLY A 229 9.50 0.33 15.93
N ALA A 230 9.23 -0.61 16.83
CA ALA A 230 9.94 -0.78 18.10
C ALA A 230 11.48 -0.82 17.96
N ALA A 231 12.00 -1.40 16.90
CA ALA A 231 13.45 -1.55 16.69
C ALA A 231 14.18 -0.22 16.44
N THR A 232 13.49 0.80 15.95
CA THR A 232 14.08 2.10 15.59
C THR A 232 13.48 3.26 16.35
N TRP A 233 12.38 3.05 17.06
CA TRP A 233 11.62 4.09 17.76
C TRP A 233 12.48 4.94 18.71
N ALA A 234 13.32 4.29 19.54
CA ALA A 234 14.19 5.00 20.45
C ALA A 234 15.23 5.90 19.75
N HIS A 235 15.60 5.58 18.51
CA HIS A 235 16.46 6.44 17.69
C HIS A 235 15.68 7.60 17.08
N SER A 236 14.44 7.34 16.67
CA SER A 236 13.58 8.31 15.99
C SER A 236 13.10 9.47 16.89
N VAL A 237 13.05 9.28 18.22
CA VAL A 237 12.56 10.28 19.17
C VAL A 237 13.66 11.02 19.94
N ARG A 238 14.92 10.85 19.57
CA ARG A 238 16.08 11.57 20.15
C ARG A 238 16.33 12.90 19.45
#